data_d8350a2ffdf0a92c204a533e662d04c3
#
_entry.id   d8350a2ffdf0a92c204a533e662d04c3
#
_cell.length_a   1.000
_cell.length_b   1.000
_cell.length_c   1.000
_cell.angle_alpha   90.00
_cell.angle_beta   90.00
_cell.angle_gamma   90.00
#
_symmetry.space_group_name_H-M   'P 1'
#
loop_
_entity.id
_entity.type
_entity.pdbx_description
1 polymer ?
#
loop_
_entity_poly.entity_id
_entity_poly.type
_entity_poly.pdbx_seq_one_letter_code
_entity_poly.pdbx_strand_id
1 'polypeptide(L)'
;MNQKLIYCIILFLLSCSPSPRYTSENIIYGVASHYGHNDGFDGQLTANGEIFDQHGLSAAHKTLPLNSWVKVTNLDRLTRPSVKLKINDRGPYIKGRVLDCSSAAAKKLGFFEQGTANVKIEVIKWGDNKYYKSQ
;
A
#
# COMPACT_ATOMS: atom_id res chain seq x y z
N MET A 1 -61.79 -31.84 -17.21
CA MET A 1 -60.51 -32.36 -16.75
C MET A 1 -59.52 -31.18 -16.58
N ASN A 2 -59.28 -30.82 -15.38
CA ASN A 2 -58.41 -29.66 -15.09
C ASN A 2 -56.98 -30.14 -14.93
N GLN A 3 -56.14 -29.83 -15.89
CA GLN A 3 -54.71 -29.94 -15.72
C GLN A 3 -54.20 -28.67 -15.06
N LYS A 4 -53.87 -28.79 -13.78
CA LYS A 4 -53.17 -27.75 -13.04
C LYS A 4 -51.69 -27.75 -13.50
N LEU A 5 -51.30 -26.74 -14.26
CA LEU A 5 -49.92 -26.46 -14.57
C LEU A 5 -49.25 -26.00 -13.27
N ILE A 6 -48.37 -26.83 -12.75
CA ILE A 6 -47.47 -26.44 -11.63
C ILE A 6 -46.28 -25.74 -12.28
N TYR A 7 -46.26 -24.41 -12.18
CA TYR A 7 -45.04 -23.63 -12.47
C TYR A 7 -44.05 -23.80 -11.34
N CYS A 8 -43.03 -24.62 -11.56
CA CYS A 8 -41.84 -24.59 -10.72
C CYS A 8 -41.09 -23.29 -11.00
N ILE A 9 -41.27 -22.32 -10.10
CA ILE A 9 -40.42 -21.14 -10.06
C ILE A 9 -39.08 -21.58 -9.48
N ILE A 10 -38.11 -21.83 -10.32
CA ILE A 10 -36.69 -21.99 -9.93
C ILE A 10 -36.18 -20.60 -9.59
N LEU A 11 -36.19 -20.29 -8.30
CA LEU A 11 -35.52 -19.08 -7.79
C LEU A 11 -34.02 -19.30 -7.92
N PHE A 12 -33.40 -18.79 -8.99
CA PHE A 12 -31.97 -18.65 -9.07
C PHE A 12 -31.57 -17.56 -8.07
N LEU A 13 -31.16 -17.97 -6.88
CA LEU A 13 -30.41 -17.11 -5.98
C LEU A 13 -29.04 -16.88 -6.61
N LEU A 14 -28.93 -15.83 -7.43
CA LEU A 14 -27.64 -15.29 -7.76
C LEU A 14 -27.01 -14.79 -6.45
N SER A 15 -26.18 -15.62 -5.86
CA SER A 15 -25.28 -15.22 -4.80
C SER A 15 -24.25 -14.28 -5.44
N CYS A 16 -24.60 -13.00 -5.51
CA CYS A 16 -23.65 -11.95 -5.85
C CYS A 16 -22.78 -11.75 -4.61
N SER A 17 -21.67 -12.50 -4.51
CA SER A 17 -20.62 -12.15 -3.58
C SER A 17 -20.13 -10.76 -3.98
N PRO A 18 -20.17 -9.75 -3.10
CA PRO A 18 -19.60 -8.46 -3.43
C PRO A 18 -18.10 -8.67 -3.61
N SER A 19 -17.64 -8.69 -4.85
CA SER A 19 -16.23 -8.51 -5.13
C SER A 19 -15.82 -7.18 -4.49
N PRO A 20 -14.65 -7.12 -3.81
CA PRO A 20 -14.19 -5.88 -3.23
C PRO A 20 -14.11 -4.85 -4.36
N ARG A 21 -15.03 -3.87 -4.33
CA ARG A 21 -14.96 -2.72 -5.22
C ARG A 21 -13.78 -1.90 -4.75
N TYR A 22 -12.65 -2.03 -5.44
CA TYR A 22 -11.61 -1.05 -5.36
C TYR A 22 -12.20 0.26 -5.91
N THR A 23 -12.64 1.11 -5.03
CA THR A 23 -13.00 2.48 -5.42
C THR A 23 -11.71 3.21 -5.77
N SER A 24 -11.77 4.15 -6.70
CA SER A 24 -10.64 5.00 -7.09
C SER A 24 -9.98 5.72 -5.90
N GLU A 25 -10.64 5.79 -4.78
CA GLU A 25 -10.17 6.38 -3.52
C GLU A 25 -9.05 5.59 -2.83
N ASN A 26 -8.88 4.31 -3.17
CA ASN A 26 -7.86 3.44 -2.57
C ASN A 26 -6.58 3.33 -3.40
N ILE A 27 -6.50 4.06 -4.50
CA ILE A 27 -5.38 4.00 -5.44
C ILE A 27 -4.76 5.37 -5.59
N ILE A 28 -3.44 5.44 -5.42
CA ILE A 28 -2.64 6.66 -5.57
C ILE A 28 -1.55 6.37 -6.60
N TYR A 29 -1.35 7.29 -7.53
CA TYR A 29 -0.24 7.29 -8.48
C TYR A 29 0.71 8.43 -8.16
N GLY A 30 2.00 8.22 -8.33
CA GLY A 30 2.99 9.24 -8.16
C GLY A 30 4.41 8.71 -8.16
N VAL A 31 5.35 9.57 -7.79
CA VAL A 31 6.77 9.21 -7.73
C VAL A 31 7.12 8.76 -6.33
N ALA A 32 7.73 7.58 -6.23
CA ALA A 32 8.35 7.09 -5.01
C ALA A 32 9.85 7.36 -5.00
N SER A 33 10.40 7.58 -3.83
CA SER A 33 11.82 7.59 -3.51
C SER A 33 12.11 6.60 -2.38
N HIS A 34 13.33 6.57 -1.85
CA HIS A 34 13.68 5.75 -0.69
C HIS A 34 14.58 6.51 0.27
N TYR A 35 14.66 6.03 1.50
CA TYR A 35 15.49 6.58 2.56
C TYR A 35 16.04 5.46 3.47
N GLY A 36 16.95 5.82 4.36
CA GLY A 36 17.53 4.92 5.35
C GLY A 36 18.91 4.35 4.97
N HIS A 37 19.38 4.60 3.76
CA HIS A 37 20.70 4.14 3.32
C HIS A 37 21.74 5.25 3.51
N ASN A 38 22.59 5.09 4.53
CA ASN A 38 23.68 6.02 4.84
C ASN A 38 23.27 7.50 5.03
N ASP A 39 22.04 7.74 5.47
CA ASP A 39 21.47 9.09 5.67
C ASP A 39 21.12 9.42 7.11
N GLY A 40 21.42 8.50 8.06
CA GLY A 40 21.19 8.67 9.49
C GLY A 40 19.79 8.33 9.99
N PHE A 41 18.86 7.89 9.12
CA PHE A 41 17.51 7.53 9.55
C PHE A 41 17.40 6.13 10.12
N ASP A 42 18.29 5.21 9.76
CA ASP A 42 18.29 3.85 10.28
C ASP A 42 18.47 3.87 11.82
N GLY A 43 17.60 3.16 12.53
CA GLY A 43 17.58 3.14 14.00
C GLY A 43 16.87 4.31 14.68
N GLN A 44 16.35 5.29 13.93
CA GLN A 44 15.58 6.41 14.47
C GLN A 44 14.10 6.06 14.64
N LEU A 45 13.40 6.82 15.50
CA LEU A 45 11.96 6.69 15.66
C LEU A 45 11.24 7.21 14.41
N THR A 46 10.28 6.45 13.93
CA THR A 46 9.35 6.87 12.89
C THR A 46 8.15 7.60 13.48
N ALA A 47 7.29 8.15 12.63
CA ALA A 47 6.12 8.91 13.06
C ALA A 47 5.10 8.09 13.87
N ASN A 48 5.05 6.76 13.71
CA ASN A 48 4.19 5.90 14.51
C ASN A 48 4.86 5.37 15.78
N GLY A 49 6.13 5.71 16.04
CA GLY A 49 6.89 5.29 17.20
C GLY A 49 7.68 3.98 17.03
N GLU A 50 7.65 3.37 15.86
CA GLU A 50 8.51 2.24 15.56
C GLU A 50 9.96 2.69 15.33
N ILE A 51 10.92 1.80 15.55
CA ILE A 51 12.29 2.03 15.13
C ILE A 51 12.41 1.78 13.64
N PHE A 52 12.90 2.75 12.87
CA PHE A 52 13.13 2.57 11.44
C PHE A 52 14.23 1.53 11.19
N ASP A 53 13.92 0.55 10.35
CA ASP A 53 14.84 -0.48 9.89
C ASP A 53 14.92 -0.41 8.36
N GLN A 54 16.11 -0.03 7.83
CA GLN A 54 16.34 0.04 6.40
C GLN A 54 16.17 -1.32 5.70
N HIS A 55 16.32 -2.43 6.43
CA HIS A 55 16.14 -3.80 5.93
C HIS A 55 14.71 -4.31 6.07
N GLY A 56 13.85 -3.55 6.74
CA GLY A 56 12.42 -3.84 6.87
C GLY A 56 11.60 -3.31 5.68
N LEU A 57 10.35 -3.74 5.60
CA LEU A 57 9.42 -3.34 4.54
C LEU A 57 8.44 -2.30 5.06
N SER A 58 8.81 -1.04 4.94
CA SER A 58 8.01 0.10 5.39
C SER A 58 8.14 1.28 4.45
N ALA A 59 7.27 2.26 4.63
CA ALA A 59 7.31 3.50 3.87
C ALA A 59 6.74 4.68 4.66
N ALA A 60 7.13 5.88 4.23
CA ALA A 60 6.55 7.15 4.63
C ALA A 60 5.53 7.62 3.61
N HIS A 61 4.42 8.18 4.08
CA HIS A 61 3.40 8.84 3.27
C HIS A 61 2.88 10.08 4.03
N LYS A 62 2.53 11.14 3.30
CA LYS A 62 2.14 12.43 3.92
C LYS A 62 0.84 12.34 4.73
N THR A 63 -0.16 11.61 4.23
CA THR A 63 -1.54 11.70 4.73
C THR A 63 -2.22 10.36 4.98
N LEU A 64 -1.79 9.27 4.39
CA LEU A 64 -2.38 7.95 4.69
C LEU A 64 -2.29 7.69 6.20
N PRO A 65 -3.34 7.15 6.81
CA PRO A 65 -3.28 6.81 8.23
C PRO A 65 -2.06 5.94 8.55
N LEU A 66 -1.34 6.29 9.62
CA LEU A 66 -0.25 5.43 10.11
C LEU A 66 -0.77 4.02 10.39
N ASN A 67 0.06 3.03 10.19
CA ASN A 67 -0.27 1.60 10.29
C ASN A 67 -1.16 1.06 9.16
N SER A 68 -1.40 1.84 8.12
CA SER A 68 -1.99 1.34 6.88
C SER A 68 -1.03 0.39 6.16
N TRP A 69 -1.59 -0.63 5.53
CA TRP A 69 -0.86 -1.51 4.63
C TRP A 69 -1.20 -1.17 3.19
N VAL A 70 -0.19 -1.06 2.37
CA VAL A 70 -0.32 -0.73 0.95
C VAL A 70 0.43 -1.74 0.10
N LYS A 71 -0.10 -2.00 -1.09
CA LYS A 71 0.63 -2.69 -2.15
C LYS A 71 1.18 -1.64 -3.10
N VAL A 72 2.49 -1.61 -3.27
CA VAL A 72 3.19 -0.70 -4.16
C VAL A 72 3.68 -1.47 -5.38
N THR A 73 3.44 -0.95 -6.55
CA THR A 73 3.86 -1.53 -7.84
C THR A 73 4.73 -0.52 -8.57
N ASN A 74 5.92 -0.94 -9.00
CA ASN A 74 6.79 -0.12 -9.84
C ASN A 74 6.30 -0.17 -11.30
N LEU A 75 5.85 0.95 -11.81
CA LEU A 75 5.29 1.09 -13.16
C LEU A 75 6.36 1.25 -14.25
N ASP A 76 7.59 1.57 -13.86
CA ASP A 76 8.71 1.81 -14.80
C ASP A 76 9.35 0.50 -15.30
N ARG A 77 9.04 -0.63 -14.66
CA ARG A 77 9.57 -1.94 -15.06
C ARG A 77 8.51 -2.78 -15.75
N LEU A 78 8.88 -3.47 -16.82
CA LEU A 78 7.98 -4.33 -17.58
C LEU A 78 7.39 -5.47 -16.75
N THR A 79 8.17 -6.01 -15.80
CA THR A 79 7.73 -7.07 -14.89
C THR A 79 6.77 -6.60 -13.80
N ARG A 80 6.58 -5.29 -13.64
CA ARG A 80 5.70 -4.68 -12.64
C ARG A 80 5.90 -5.26 -11.23
N PRO A 81 7.13 -5.25 -10.68
CA PRO A 81 7.37 -5.77 -9.34
C PRO A 81 6.53 -5.02 -8.32
N SER A 82 6.01 -5.74 -7.35
CA SER A 82 5.21 -5.17 -6.27
C SER A 82 5.64 -5.68 -4.91
N VAL A 83 5.35 -4.91 -3.86
CA VAL A 83 5.64 -5.25 -2.49
C VAL A 83 4.56 -4.68 -1.57
N LYS A 84 4.29 -5.36 -0.48
CA LYS A 84 3.41 -4.86 0.58
C LYS A 84 4.24 -4.12 1.62
N LEU A 85 3.84 -2.90 1.93
CA LEU A 85 4.53 -2.01 2.87
C LEU A 85 3.57 -1.51 3.94
N LYS A 86 4.09 -1.38 5.15
CA LYS A 86 3.41 -0.69 6.24
C LYS A 86 3.77 0.79 6.19
N ILE A 87 2.78 1.67 6.25
CA ILE A 87 2.99 3.10 6.41
C ILE A 87 3.24 3.37 7.89
N ASN A 88 4.48 3.65 8.25
CA ASN A 88 4.89 3.91 9.63
C ASN A 88 5.52 5.29 9.82
N ASP A 89 5.64 6.09 8.77
CA ASP A 89 6.32 7.38 8.83
C ASP A 89 5.61 8.45 7.99
N ARG A 90 6.04 9.70 8.16
CA ARG A 90 5.56 10.87 7.44
C ARG A 90 6.60 11.42 6.47
N GLY A 91 6.15 11.86 5.34
CA GLY A 91 6.93 12.33 4.19
C GLY A 91 6.48 11.59 2.93
N PRO A 92 7.18 11.80 1.82
CA PRO A 92 8.25 12.77 1.56
C PRO A 92 7.73 14.20 1.44
N TYR A 93 8.57 15.19 1.76
CA TYR A 93 8.21 16.61 1.66
C TYR A 93 8.82 17.30 0.44
N ILE A 94 9.23 16.53 -0.54
CA ILE A 94 9.71 17.01 -1.84
C ILE A 94 8.53 17.00 -2.81
N LYS A 95 8.30 18.13 -3.49
CA LYS A 95 7.22 18.29 -4.45
C LYS A 95 7.25 17.21 -5.53
N GLY A 96 6.09 16.62 -5.82
CA GLY A 96 5.92 15.57 -6.83
C GLY A 96 6.20 14.15 -6.34
N ARG A 97 6.73 13.97 -5.11
CA ARG A 97 6.92 12.66 -4.49
C ARG A 97 5.76 12.34 -3.56
N VAL A 98 5.27 11.11 -3.61
CA VAL A 98 4.12 10.65 -2.83
C VAL A 98 4.46 9.56 -1.82
N LEU A 99 5.57 8.86 -2.00
CA LEU A 99 5.98 7.76 -1.15
C LEU A 99 7.49 7.77 -0.96
N ASP A 100 7.93 7.44 0.24
CA ASP A 100 9.35 7.27 0.56
C ASP A 100 9.55 5.88 1.18
N CYS A 101 10.13 4.98 0.39
CA CYS A 101 10.28 3.58 0.76
C CYS A 101 11.52 3.34 1.60
N SER A 102 11.51 2.32 2.45
CA SER A 102 12.75 1.79 3.02
C SER A 102 13.68 1.30 1.90
N SER A 103 14.98 1.23 2.19
CA SER A 103 15.97 0.73 1.23
C SER A 103 15.67 -0.68 0.74
N ALA A 104 15.25 -1.57 1.65
CA ALA A 104 14.87 -2.94 1.29
C ALA A 104 13.66 -2.98 0.35
N ALA A 105 12.67 -2.12 0.58
CA ALA A 105 11.50 -2.00 -0.29
C ALA A 105 11.89 -1.50 -1.68
N ALA A 106 12.75 -0.48 -1.76
CA ALA A 106 13.24 0.04 -3.03
C ALA A 106 14.01 -1.00 -3.85
N LYS A 107 14.81 -1.84 -3.17
CA LYS A 107 15.51 -2.97 -3.80
C LYS A 107 14.55 -3.99 -4.37
N LYS A 108 13.54 -4.39 -3.60
CA LYS A 108 12.50 -5.33 -4.07
C LYS A 108 11.66 -4.79 -5.22
N LEU A 109 11.39 -3.49 -5.21
CA LEU A 109 10.69 -2.80 -6.30
C LEU A 109 11.59 -2.53 -7.51
N GLY A 110 12.89 -2.70 -7.37
CA GLY A 110 13.84 -2.57 -8.47
C GLY A 110 14.19 -1.13 -8.86
N PHE A 111 14.09 -0.16 -7.94
CA PHE A 111 14.46 1.23 -8.22
C PHE A 111 15.52 1.81 -7.27
N PHE A 112 16.12 0.96 -6.43
CA PHE A 112 17.12 1.44 -5.46
C PHE A 112 18.24 2.24 -6.13
N GLU A 113 18.80 1.75 -7.23
CA GLU A 113 19.90 2.40 -7.94
C GLU A 113 19.46 3.70 -8.65
N GLN A 114 18.28 3.72 -9.26
CA GLN A 114 17.73 4.91 -9.91
C GLN A 114 17.29 5.98 -8.90
N GLY A 115 17.00 5.60 -7.67
CA GLY A 115 16.59 6.49 -6.60
C GLY A 115 15.10 6.85 -6.58
N THR A 116 14.44 6.83 -7.73
CA THR A 116 13.00 7.13 -7.88
C THR A 116 12.34 6.21 -8.89
N ALA A 117 11.03 6.06 -8.77
CA ALA A 117 10.20 5.35 -9.75
C ALA A 117 8.77 5.88 -9.75
N ASN A 118 8.10 5.79 -10.89
CA ASN A 118 6.66 5.95 -10.95
C ASN A 118 5.98 4.71 -10.37
N VAL A 119 5.09 4.89 -9.41
CA VAL A 119 4.45 3.80 -8.70
C VAL A 119 2.94 3.94 -8.67
N LYS A 120 2.29 2.79 -8.51
CA LYS A 120 0.89 2.66 -8.11
C LYS A 120 0.86 2.18 -6.67
N ILE A 121 0.09 2.86 -5.84
CA ILE A 121 -0.11 2.54 -4.43
C ILE A 121 -1.56 2.13 -4.25
N GLU A 122 -1.79 0.92 -3.76
CA GLU A 122 -3.13 0.39 -3.46
C GLU A 122 -3.24 0.18 -1.96
N VAL A 123 -4.21 0.82 -1.30
CA VAL A 123 -4.46 0.60 0.12
C VAL A 123 -5.12 -0.76 0.30
N ILE A 124 -4.45 -1.67 1.01
CA ILE A 124 -4.95 -3.02 1.30
C ILE A 124 -5.74 -3.03 2.61
N LYS A 125 -5.23 -2.31 3.60
CA LYS A 125 -5.82 -2.21 4.93
C LYS A 125 -5.58 -0.82 5.49
N TRP A 126 -6.64 -0.15 5.92
CA TRP A 126 -6.55 1.13 6.60
C TRP A 126 -5.99 0.98 8.01
N GLY A 127 -5.01 1.81 8.36
CA GLY A 127 -4.42 1.86 9.69
C GLY A 127 -5.25 2.68 10.68
N ASP A 128 -4.94 2.52 11.95
CA ASP A 128 -5.60 3.21 13.06
C ASP A 128 -5.05 4.63 13.33
N ASN A 129 -4.00 5.02 12.64
CA ASN A 129 -3.29 6.30 12.80
C ASN A 129 -2.73 6.54 14.22
N LYS A 130 -2.46 5.47 14.97
CA LYS A 130 -1.99 5.57 16.36
C LYS A 130 -0.46 5.52 16.43
N TYR A 131 0.05 6.22 17.44
CA TYR A 131 1.45 6.16 17.86
C TYR A 131 1.62 5.02 18.86
N TYR A 132 2.59 4.16 18.61
CA TYR A 132 2.99 3.11 19.55
C TYR A 132 4.22 3.57 20.33
N LYS A 133 4.07 3.72 21.64
CA LYS A 133 5.26 3.87 22.50
C LYS A 133 5.97 2.51 22.52
N SER A 134 7.22 2.47 22.09
CA SER A 134 8.11 1.36 22.42
C SER A 134 8.21 1.28 23.95
N GLN A 135 7.81 0.17 24.53
CA GLN A 135 8.05 -0.13 25.93
C GLN A 135 9.51 -0.46 26.14
#